data_19fa528ab436247f013dacbf106e8f4a
#
_entry.id   19fa528ab436247f013dacbf106e8f4a
#
_cell.length_a   1.000
_cell.length_b   1.000
_cell.length_c   1.000
_cell.angle_alpha   90.00
_cell.angle_beta   90.00
_cell.angle_gamma   90.00
#
_symmetry.space_group_name_H-M   'P 1'
#
loop_
_entity.id
_entity.type
_entity.pdbx_description
1 polymer ?
#
loop_
_entity_poly.entity_id
_entity_poly.type
_entity_poly.pdbx_seq_one_letter_code
_entity_poly.pdbx_strand_id
1 'polypeptide(L)'
;MIYIYIKAFDYRVEKLSNTEKTHLMNSLNTIEQVLLLLSLLKSDNVVVRTKAAAYCLALEINILEAERILQEIRDNPENRIFGFNAGMVLEVWKKDGKLSI
;
A
#
# COMPACT_ATOMS: atom_id res chain seq x y z
N MET A 1 -4.96 -12.17 18.99
CA MET A 1 -4.08 -11.13 19.57
C MET A 1 -3.35 -10.32 18.51
N ILE A 2 -2.55 -10.95 17.66
CA ILE A 2 -1.84 -10.26 16.57
C ILE A 2 -2.81 -9.52 15.64
N TYR A 3 -3.93 -10.13 15.29
CA TYR A 3 -4.93 -9.54 14.42
C TYR A 3 -5.49 -8.22 14.99
N ILE A 4 -5.82 -8.20 16.29
CA ILE A 4 -6.35 -7.00 16.95
C ILE A 4 -5.29 -5.91 16.97
N TYR A 5 -4.04 -6.26 17.24
CA TYR A 5 -2.93 -5.34 17.25
C TYR A 5 -2.72 -4.69 15.87
N ILE A 6 -2.76 -5.50 14.81
CA ILE A 6 -2.59 -5.04 13.44
C ILE A 6 -3.73 -4.08 13.04
N LYS A 7 -4.96 -4.38 13.43
CA LYS A 7 -6.12 -3.52 13.14
C LYS A 7 -6.01 -2.17 13.85
N ALA A 8 -5.61 -2.16 15.10
CA ALA A 8 -5.43 -0.92 15.85
C ALA A 8 -4.30 -0.08 15.25
N PHE A 9 -3.23 -0.73 14.83
CA PHE A 9 -2.09 -0.08 14.20
C PHE A 9 -2.47 0.52 12.84
N ASP A 10 -3.23 -0.22 12.03
CA ASP A 10 -3.74 0.23 10.74
C ASP A 10 -4.55 1.52 10.90
N TYR A 11 -5.46 1.55 11.89
CA TYR A 11 -6.26 2.73 12.18
C TYR A 11 -5.40 3.95 12.52
N ARG A 12 -4.34 3.75 13.31
CA ARG A 12 -3.40 4.83 13.64
C ARG A 12 -2.65 5.34 12.42
N VAL A 13 -2.21 4.44 11.56
CA VAL A 13 -1.44 4.79 10.37
C VAL A 13 -2.26 5.64 9.42
N GLU A 14 -3.56 5.38 9.28
CA GLU A 14 -4.42 6.18 8.42
C GLU A 14 -4.49 7.65 8.84
N LYS A 15 -4.25 7.94 10.10
CA LYS A 15 -4.28 9.30 10.65
C LYS A 15 -2.97 10.05 10.50
N LEU A 16 -1.90 9.38 10.09
CA LEU A 16 -0.58 10.00 9.98
C LEU A 16 -0.44 10.77 8.66
N SER A 17 0.40 11.80 8.68
CA SER A 17 0.83 12.47 7.45
C SER A 17 1.70 11.53 6.62
N ASN A 18 1.94 11.87 5.35
CA ASN A 18 2.81 11.07 4.49
C ASN A 18 4.23 10.97 5.04
N THR A 19 4.75 12.05 5.58
CA THR A 19 6.09 12.07 6.19
C THR A 19 6.16 11.13 7.39
N GLU A 20 5.14 11.19 8.26
CA GLU A 20 5.06 10.31 9.42
C GLU A 20 4.98 8.84 9.02
N LYS A 21 4.19 8.53 7.98
CA LYS A 21 4.11 7.16 7.46
C LYS A 21 5.46 6.65 6.97
N THR A 22 6.21 7.49 6.28
CA THR A 22 7.55 7.15 5.80
C THR A 22 8.50 6.89 6.96
N HIS A 23 8.49 7.76 7.97
CA HIS A 23 9.30 7.56 9.17
C HIS A 23 8.95 6.27 9.91
N LEU A 24 7.66 5.98 10.02
CA LEU A 24 7.21 4.74 10.66
C LEU A 24 7.75 3.53 9.93
N MET A 25 7.62 3.50 8.60
CA MET A 25 8.14 2.38 7.79
C MET A 25 9.64 2.21 7.97
N ASN A 26 10.38 3.30 7.99
CA ASN A 26 11.84 3.27 8.13
C ASN A 26 12.28 2.81 9.52
N SER A 27 11.46 2.99 10.55
CA SER A 27 11.78 2.60 11.92
C SER A 27 11.51 1.13 12.21
N LEU A 28 10.78 0.43 11.34
CA LEU A 28 10.42 -0.97 11.53
C LEU A 28 11.48 -1.90 10.94
N ASN A 29 11.63 -3.08 11.54
CA ASN A 29 12.46 -4.11 10.94
C ASN A 29 11.70 -4.75 9.76
N THR A 30 12.40 -5.59 8.99
CA THR A 30 11.85 -6.17 7.76
C THR A 30 10.57 -6.97 8.00
N ILE A 31 10.50 -7.76 9.05
CA ILE A 31 9.31 -8.56 9.36
C ILE A 31 8.14 -7.66 9.71
N GLU A 32 8.38 -6.66 10.54
CA GLU A 32 7.34 -5.70 10.92
C GLU A 32 6.83 -4.90 9.73
N GLN A 33 7.72 -4.50 8.83
CA GLN A 33 7.32 -3.82 7.60
C GLN A 33 6.40 -4.68 6.74
N VAL A 34 6.74 -5.95 6.56
CA VAL A 34 5.92 -6.89 5.79
C VAL A 34 4.54 -7.04 6.41
N LEU A 35 4.50 -7.26 7.73
CA LEU A 35 3.23 -7.42 8.43
C LEU A 35 2.36 -6.17 8.33
N LEU A 36 2.96 -5.00 8.46
CA LEU A 36 2.25 -3.73 8.32
C LEU A 36 1.67 -3.58 6.92
N LEU A 37 2.46 -3.82 5.90
CA LEU A 37 2.00 -3.70 4.51
C LEU A 37 0.88 -4.67 4.20
N LEU A 38 0.98 -5.91 4.65
CA LEU A 38 -0.09 -6.90 4.45
C LEU A 38 -1.39 -6.45 5.12
N SER A 39 -1.29 -5.85 6.29
CA SER A 39 -2.46 -5.29 6.98
C SER A 39 -3.07 -4.12 6.19
N LEU A 40 -2.24 -3.21 5.72
CA LEU A 40 -2.69 -2.01 5.01
C LEU A 40 -3.31 -2.33 3.65
N LEU A 41 -2.92 -3.42 3.01
CA LEU A 41 -3.54 -3.89 1.77
C LEU A 41 -5.02 -4.21 1.95
N LYS A 42 -5.46 -4.47 3.17
CA LYS A 42 -6.85 -4.79 3.51
C LYS A 42 -7.61 -3.59 4.09
N SER A 43 -7.00 -2.42 4.11
CA SER A 43 -7.65 -1.21 4.62
C SER A 43 -8.87 -0.85 3.77
N ASP A 44 -9.89 -0.30 4.41
CA ASP A 44 -11.07 0.22 3.72
C ASP A 44 -10.78 1.55 2.99
N ASN A 45 -9.67 2.19 3.33
CA ASN A 45 -9.27 3.45 2.71
C ASN A 45 -8.50 3.17 1.43
N VAL A 46 -9.05 3.63 0.30
CA VAL A 46 -8.46 3.38 -1.02
C VAL A 46 -7.07 4.01 -1.17
N VAL A 47 -6.83 5.16 -0.55
CA VAL A 47 -5.51 5.81 -0.59
C VAL A 47 -4.48 4.98 0.14
N VAL A 48 -4.83 4.45 1.31
CA VAL A 48 -3.95 3.58 2.10
C VAL A 48 -3.63 2.31 1.34
N ARG A 49 -4.65 1.67 0.74
CA ARG A 49 -4.44 0.46 -0.06
C ARG A 49 -3.50 0.72 -1.25
N THR A 50 -3.69 1.83 -1.94
CA THR A 50 -2.85 2.19 -3.09
C THR A 50 -1.40 2.36 -2.66
N LYS A 51 -1.16 3.08 -1.58
CA LYS A 51 0.20 3.29 -1.06
C LYS A 51 0.83 2.01 -0.58
N ALA A 52 0.08 1.18 0.15
CA ALA A 52 0.59 -0.11 0.62
C ALA A 52 0.97 -1.01 -0.55
N ALA A 53 0.13 -1.07 -1.59
CA ALA A 53 0.43 -1.86 -2.78
C ALA A 53 1.67 -1.32 -3.50
N ALA A 54 1.81 0.00 -3.60
CA ALA A 54 3.00 0.61 -4.20
C ALA A 54 4.27 0.26 -3.42
N TYR A 55 4.22 0.29 -2.09
CA TYR A 55 5.34 -0.13 -1.26
C TYR A 55 5.68 -1.60 -1.45
N CYS A 56 4.66 -2.46 -1.56
CA CYS A 56 4.88 -3.88 -1.84
C CYS A 56 5.63 -4.07 -3.16
N LEU A 57 5.26 -3.35 -4.19
CA LEU A 57 5.95 -3.42 -5.48
C LEU A 57 7.39 -2.91 -5.36
N ALA A 58 7.58 -1.79 -4.65
CA ALA A 58 8.91 -1.20 -4.47
C ALA A 58 9.85 -2.15 -3.74
N LEU A 59 9.35 -2.87 -2.74
CA LEU A 59 10.11 -3.83 -1.96
C LEU A 59 10.13 -5.23 -2.59
N GLU A 60 9.43 -5.40 -3.70
CA GLU A 60 9.31 -6.68 -4.43
C GLU A 60 8.77 -7.79 -3.56
N ILE A 61 7.79 -7.48 -2.72
CA ILE A 61 7.09 -8.45 -1.88
C ILE A 61 5.62 -8.49 -2.27
N ASN A 62 5.03 -9.68 -2.22
CA ASN A 62 3.60 -9.88 -2.48
C ASN A 62 3.13 -9.22 -3.78
N ILE A 63 3.94 -9.32 -4.81
CA ILE A 63 3.78 -8.58 -6.07
C ILE A 63 2.44 -8.84 -6.74
N LEU A 64 2.03 -10.11 -6.86
CA LEU A 64 0.79 -10.47 -7.54
C LEU A 64 -0.43 -9.87 -6.84
N GLU A 65 -0.45 -9.92 -5.51
CA GLU A 65 -1.54 -9.36 -4.73
C GLU A 65 -1.57 -7.83 -4.85
N ALA A 66 -0.41 -7.19 -4.79
CA ALA A 66 -0.31 -5.74 -4.94
C ALA A 66 -0.80 -5.29 -6.32
N GLU A 67 -0.40 -5.99 -7.38
CA GLU A 67 -0.88 -5.70 -8.73
C GLU A 67 -2.39 -5.87 -8.84
N ARG A 68 -2.93 -6.95 -8.25
CA ARG A 68 -4.37 -7.20 -8.26
C ARG A 68 -5.14 -6.08 -7.59
N ILE A 69 -4.68 -5.63 -6.42
CA ILE A 69 -5.33 -4.55 -5.68
C ILE A 69 -5.31 -3.25 -6.48
N LEU A 70 -4.16 -2.91 -7.07
CA LEU A 70 -4.06 -1.70 -7.88
C LEU A 70 -4.96 -1.76 -9.11
N GLN A 71 -5.07 -2.92 -9.74
CA GLN A 71 -5.97 -3.12 -10.87
C GLN A 71 -7.43 -2.94 -10.46
N GLU A 72 -7.84 -3.49 -9.33
CA GLU A 72 -9.20 -3.34 -8.81
C GLU A 72 -9.53 -1.87 -8.53
N ILE A 73 -8.59 -1.14 -7.93
CA ILE A 73 -8.79 0.28 -7.64
C ILE A 73 -8.90 1.08 -8.94
N ARG A 74 -8.03 0.82 -9.90
CA ARG A 74 -8.04 1.49 -11.20
C ARG A 74 -9.34 1.25 -11.95
N ASP A 75 -9.84 0.01 -11.93
CA ASP A 75 -10.97 -0.41 -12.74
C ASP A 75 -12.33 -0.05 -12.13
N ASN A 76 -12.37 0.36 -10.88
CA ASN A 76 -13.60 0.77 -10.22
C ASN A 76 -13.88 2.25 -10.52
N PRO A 77 -14.93 2.57 -11.31
CA PRO A 77 -15.21 3.97 -11.68
C PRO A 77 -15.56 4.85 -10.50
N GLU A 78 -15.99 4.29 -9.38
CA GLU A 78 -16.29 5.07 -8.17
C GLU A 78 -15.05 5.68 -7.56
N ASN A 79 -13.87 5.13 -7.82
CA ASN A 79 -12.62 5.63 -7.24
C ASN A 79 -12.11 6.92 -7.90
N ARG A 80 -12.55 7.24 -9.11
CA ARG A 80 -12.20 8.48 -9.83
C ARG A 80 -10.69 8.73 -9.85
N ILE A 81 -10.25 9.83 -9.23
CA ILE A 81 -8.82 10.20 -9.20
C ILE A 81 -7.95 9.13 -8.52
N PHE A 82 -8.47 8.42 -7.54
CA PHE A 82 -7.74 7.35 -6.87
C PHE A 82 -7.50 6.18 -7.82
N GLY A 83 -8.46 5.88 -8.70
CA GLY A 83 -8.27 4.88 -9.74
C GLY A 83 -7.20 5.31 -10.74
N PHE A 84 -7.19 6.57 -11.12
CA PHE A 84 -6.15 7.13 -11.97
C PHE A 84 -4.76 6.97 -11.33
N ASN A 85 -4.64 7.31 -10.05
CA ASN A 85 -3.38 7.20 -9.32
C ASN A 85 -2.89 5.74 -9.25
N ALA A 86 -3.80 4.80 -9.00
CA ALA A 86 -3.45 3.37 -9.00
C ALA A 86 -2.96 2.93 -10.38
N GLY A 87 -3.62 3.40 -11.43
CA GLY A 87 -3.21 3.13 -12.81
C GLY A 87 -1.82 3.65 -13.13
N MET A 88 -1.49 4.84 -12.62
CA MET A 88 -0.16 5.43 -12.80
C MET A 88 0.92 4.58 -12.13
N VAL A 89 0.67 4.10 -10.92
CA VAL A 89 1.61 3.21 -10.22
C VAL A 89 1.86 1.94 -11.03
N LEU A 90 0.78 1.31 -11.53
CA LEU A 90 0.89 0.11 -12.35
C LEU A 90 1.66 0.36 -13.64
N GLU A 91 1.42 1.49 -14.27
CA GLU A 91 2.09 1.85 -15.52
C GLU A 91 3.60 1.99 -15.32
N VAL A 92 4.01 2.71 -14.29
CA VAL A 92 5.43 2.86 -13.95
C VAL A 92 6.06 1.50 -13.63
N TRP A 93 5.38 0.69 -12.84
CA TRP A 93 5.84 -0.64 -12.48
C TRP A 93 6.06 -1.52 -13.71
N LYS A 94 5.09 -1.55 -14.61
CA LYS A 94 5.17 -2.40 -15.81
C LYS A 94 6.24 -1.91 -16.78
N LYS A 95 6.41 -0.60 -16.89
CA LYS A 95 7.39 -0.01 -17.80
C LYS A 95 8.81 -0.18 -17.30
N ASP A 96 9.07 0.11 -16.04
CA ASP A 96 10.41 0.16 -15.49
C ASP A 96 10.83 -1.15 -14.80
N GLY A 97 9.89 -2.03 -14.50
CA GLY A 97 10.15 -3.26 -13.76
C GLY A 97 10.55 -3.03 -12.31
N LYS A 98 10.42 -1.80 -11.84
CA LYS A 98 10.71 -1.41 -10.46
C LYS A 98 9.95 -0.15 -10.13
N LEU A 99 9.85 0.13 -8.84
CA LEU A 99 9.17 1.32 -8.34
C LEU A 99 10.03 1.98 -7.26
N SER A 100 10.28 3.27 -7.40
CA SER A 100 10.98 4.08 -6.39
C SER A 100 9.95 4.83 -5.56
N ILE A 101 10.13 4.78 -4.27
CA ILE A 101 9.25 5.49 -3.33
C ILE A 101 10.05 6.41 -2.45
#